data_2bb92c2c8633e365278c831eb4cb2f8d
#
_entry.id   2bb92c2c8633e365278c831eb4cb2f8d
#
_cell.length_a   1.000
_cell.length_b   1.000
_cell.length_c   1.000
_cell.angle_alpha   90.00
_cell.angle_beta   90.00
_cell.angle_gamma   90.00
#
_symmetry.space_group_name_H-M   'P 1'
#
loop_
_entity.id
_entity.type
_entity.pdbx_description
1 polymer ?
#
loop_
_entity_poly.entity_id
_entity_poly.type
_entity_poly.pdbx_seq_one_letter_code
_entity_poly.pdbx_strand_id
1 'polypeptide(L)'
;MIPEELTLRLSGYTKPGQELFRNVLFDQLYASIPKDPQVKVQIYNAEIAPGGHTNWHCHNGATFFLALQGIFEAEFQEGMLVRAKAGDVYSEPIAKFHRGHNPHPDVPYLCIGFCLTSPDREHVTNAVTRPW
;
A
#
# COMPACT_ATOMS: atom_id res chain seq x y z
N MET A 1 -5.71 -3.52 14.89
CA MET A 1 -4.64 -3.32 15.89
C MET A 1 -3.42 -2.74 15.17
N ILE A 2 -2.80 -1.72 15.73
CA ILE A 2 -1.58 -1.14 15.20
C ILE A 2 -0.40 -1.98 15.69
N PRO A 3 0.49 -2.46 14.81
CA PRO A 3 1.68 -3.20 15.22
C PRO A 3 2.56 -2.42 16.20
N GLU A 4 3.20 -3.12 17.11
CA GLU A 4 4.07 -2.50 18.12
C GLU A 4 5.14 -1.60 17.50
N GLU A 5 5.78 -2.04 16.43
CA GLU A 5 6.79 -1.26 15.72
C GLU A 5 6.26 0.07 15.22
N LEU A 6 5.08 0.06 14.62
CA LEU A 6 4.44 1.28 14.14
C LEU A 6 3.99 2.15 15.32
N THR A 7 3.47 1.53 16.38
CA THR A 7 3.06 2.24 17.61
C THR A 7 4.24 3.03 18.18
N LEU A 8 5.41 2.40 18.28
CA LEU A 8 6.62 3.08 18.79
C LEU A 8 7.02 4.26 17.89
N ARG A 9 6.85 4.14 16.59
CA ARG A 9 7.17 5.23 15.66
C ARG A 9 6.16 6.37 15.72
N LEU A 10 4.91 6.07 16.03
CA LEU A 10 3.83 7.06 16.09
C LEU A 10 3.64 7.64 17.48
N SER A 11 4.09 6.95 18.51
CA SER A 11 4.02 7.44 19.90
C SER A 11 5.10 8.45 20.22
N GLY A 12 5.35 9.36 19.28
CA GLY A 12 6.39 10.37 19.43
C GLY A 12 6.31 11.09 20.76
N TYR A 13 7.40 11.71 21.11
CA TYR A 13 7.55 12.37 22.39
C TYR A 13 7.21 13.84 22.26
N THR A 14 6.05 14.20 22.78
CA THR A 14 5.73 15.60 22.93
C THR A 14 6.23 16.06 24.30
N LYS A 15 6.91 17.19 24.31
CA LYS A 15 7.35 17.88 25.53
C LYS A 15 6.51 19.12 25.72
N PRO A 16 6.43 19.69 26.94
CA PRO A 16 5.81 20.99 27.11
C PRO A 16 6.37 22.00 26.10
N GLY A 17 5.49 22.63 25.34
CA GLY A 17 5.86 23.51 24.23
C GLY A 17 6.11 22.83 22.89
N GLN A 18 5.98 21.50 22.83
CA GLN A 18 6.11 20.71 21.62
C GLN A 18 4.98 19.69 21.56
N GLU A 19 3.75 20.15 21.44
CA GLU A 19 2.56 19.30 21.48
C GLU A 19 2.35 18.49 20.22
N LEU A 20 3.09 18.77 19.14
CA LEU A 20 3.03 18.01 17.88
C LEU A 20 4.34 17.29 17.62
N PHE A 21 4.25 15.98 17.45
CA PHE A 21 5.32 15.18 16.87
C PHE A 21 4.89 14.68 15.49
N ARG A 22 5.77 14.81 14.52
CA ARG A 22 5.52 14.35 13.16
C ARG A 22 6.70 13.52 12.67
N ASN A 23 6.40 12.31 12.20
CA ASN A 23 7.36 11.45 11.56
C ASN A 23 6.95 11.25 10.10
N VAL A 24 7.78 11.67 9.17
CA VAL A 24 7.50 11.53 7.74
C VAL A 24 7.80 10.09 7.33
N LEU A 25 6.79 9.39 6.85
CA LEU A 25 6.89 7.99 6.42
C LEU A 25 7.09 7.86 4.91
N PHE A 26 6.66 8.86 4.15
CA PHE A 26 6.73 8.86 2.70
C PHE A 26 6.77 10.29 2.20
N ASP A 27 7.76 10.62 1.37
CA ASP A 27 7.93 11.97 0.82
C ASP A 27 8.61 11.84 -0.53
N GLN A 28 7.81 11.80 -1.59
CA GLN A 28 8.30 11.66 -2.96
C GLN A 28 7.48 12.52 -3.91
N LEU A 29 8.13 12.97 -4.98
CA LEU A 29 7.45 13.58 -6.10
C LEU A 29 6.69 12.49 -6.87
N TYR A 30 5.45 12.76 -7.23
CA TYR A 30 4.61 11.79 -7.91
C TYR A 30 3.87 12.46 -9.06
N ALA A 31 4.17 12.03 -10.30
CA ALA A 31 3.69 12.70 -11.51
C ALA A 31 2.31 12.22 -11.97
N SER A 32 1.85 11.07 -11.49
CA SER A 32 0.66 10.38 -12.04
C SER A 32 -0.59 10.57 -11.18
N ILE A 33 -0.73 11.71 -10.54
CA ILE A 33 -1.96 12.08 -9.84
C ILE A 33 -3.01 12.51 -10.87
N PRO A 34 -4.27 12.05 -10.77
CA PRO A 34 -5.33 12.50 -11.67
C PRO A 34 -5.50 14.00 -11.62
N LYS A 35 -5.71 14.61 -12.79
CA LYS A 35 -5.87 16.07 -12.94
C LYS A 35 -7.31 16.50 -13.17
N ASP A 36 -8.25 15.62 -12.95
CA ASP A 36 -9.68 15.93 -13.04
C ASP A 36 -10.06 16.95 -11.97
N PRO A 37 -11.10 17.77 -12.21
CA PRO A 37 -11.60 18.72 -11.19
C PRO A 37 -12.04 18.02 -9.90
N GLN A 38 -12.49 16.78 -10.01
CA GLN A 38 -12.80 15.90 -8.88
C GLN A 38 -12.06 14.60 -9.05
N VAL A 39 -11.55 14.07 -7.94
CA VAL A 39 -10.80 12.83 -7.90
C VAL A 39 -11.53 11.87 -6.96
N LYS A 40 -11.65 10.62 -7.40
CA LYS A 40 -12.18 9.57 -6.53
C LYS A 40 -11.07 9.16 -5.56
N VAL A 41 -11.31 9.34 -4.28
CA VAL A 41 -10.40 8.91 -3.22
C VAL A 41 -10.98 7.66 -2.56
N GLN A 42 -10.19 6.62 -2.47
CA GLN A 42 -10.59 5.40 -1.78
C GLN A 42 -9.52 5.03 -0.76
N ILE A 43 -9.94 4.83 0.47
CA ILE A 43 -9.08 4.37 1.56
C ILE A 43 -9.68 3.07 2.08
N TYR A 44 -8.85 2.05 2.18
CA TYR A 44 -9.32 0.73 2.60
C TYR A 44 -8.24 0.01 3.41
N ASN A 45 -8.66 -0.95 4.20
CA ASN A 45 -7.74 -1.91 4.80
C ASN A 45 -7.78 -3.21 4.00
N ALA A 46 -6.66 -3.90 3.98
CA ALA A 46 -6.54 -5.20 3.32
C ALA A 46 -5.72 -6.15 4.16
N GLU A 47 -5.99 -7.43 3.96
CA GLU A 47 -5.31 -8.49 4.67
C GLU A 47 -4.94 -9.60 3.69
N ILE A 48 -3.72 -10.13 3.84
CA ILE A 48 -3.30 -11.35 3.14
C ILE A 48 -2.95 -12.38 4.21
N ALA A 49 -3.66 -13.50 4.20
CA ALA A 49 -3.42 -14.60 5.14
C ALA A 49 -1.97 -15.10 5.02
N PRO A 50 -1.42 -15.72 6.09
CA PRO A 50 -0.09 -16.32 6.02
C PRO A 50 0.04 -17.27 4.83
N GLY A 51 1.10 -17.10 4.03
CA GLY A 51 1.32 -17.88 2.81
C GLY A 51 0.38 -17.59 1.65
N GLY A 52 -0.56 -16.66 1.82
CA GLY A 52 -1.58 -16.34 0.83
C GLY A 52 -1.12 -15.41 -0.27
N HIS A 53 -1.97 -15.29 -1.28
CA HIS A 53 -1.75 -14.43 -2.44
C HIS A 53 -2.99 -13.60 -2.73
N THR A 54 -2.80 -12.44 -3.34
CA THR A 54 -3.89 -11.71 -4.00
C THR A 54 -4.18 -12.32 -5.37
N ASN A 55 -5.24 -11.85 -6.01
CA ASN A 55 -5.45 -12.08 -7.44
C ASN A 55 -4.36 -11.36 -8.25
N TRP A 56 -4.15 -11.79 -9.48
CA TRP A 56 -3.44 -10.96 -10.45
C TRP A 56 -4.30 -9.74 -10.73
N HIS A 57 -3.74 -8.57 -10.57
CA HIS A 57 -4.47 -7.31 -10.76
C HIS A 57 -3.54 -6.17 -11.06
N CYS A 58 -4.09 -5.04 -11.47
CA CYS A 58 -3.36 -3.78 -11.54
C CYS A 58 -4.22 -2.66 -10.96
N HIS A 59 -3.55 -1.62 -10.50
CA HIS A 59 -4.19 -0.40 -10.03
C HIS A 59 -4.27 0.61 -11.17
N ASN A 60 -5.41 1.26 -11.31
CA ASN A 60 -5.66 2.19 -12.42
C ASN A 60 -5.42 3.66 -12.03
N GLY A 61 -4.92 3.90 -10.85
CA GLY A 61 -4.58 5.22 -10.36
C GLY A 61 -3.47 5.18 -9.33
N ALA A 62 -3.07 6.36 -8.86
CA ALA A 62 -2.03 6.49 -7.84
C ALA A 62 -2.44 5.74 -6.57
N THR A 63 -1.62 4.80 -6.15
CA THR A 63 -1.93 3.91 -5.03
C THR A 63 -0.76 3.83 -4.08
N PHE A 64 -1.04 4.07 -2.81
CA PHE A 64 -0.06 4.07 -1.72
C PHE A 64 -0.53 3.12 -0.63
N PHE A 65 0.41 2.45 0.02
CA PHE A 65 0.10 1.53 1.10
C PHE A 65 0.94 1.83 2.32
N LEU A 66 0.29 1.76 3.47
CA LEU A 66 0.95 1.74 4.76
C LEU A 66 0.86 0.32 5.32
N ALA A 67 1.99 -0.36 5.40
CA ALA A 67 2.06 -1.69 6.00
C ALA A 67 1.92 -1.57 7.51
N LEU A 68 0.94 -2.26 8.08
CA LEU A 68 0.65 -2.23 9.52
C LEU A 68 1.21 -3.43 10.26
N GLN A 69 1.28 -4.58 9.59
CA GLN A 69 1.71 -5.82 10.21
C GLN A 69 2.21 -6.78 9.14
N GLY A 70 3.24 -7.55 9.48
CA GLY A 70 3.71 -8.65 8.66
C GLY A 70 4.61 -8.23 7.52
N ILE A 71 4.67 -9.10 6.51
CA ILE A 71 5.57 -8.97 5.37
C ILE A 71 4.75 -9.07 4.09
N PHE A 72 5.08 -8.23 3.12
CA PHE A 72 4.48 -8.21 1.80
C PHE A 72 5.55 -8.31 0.73
N GLU A 73 5.29 -9.14 -0.27
CA GLU A 73 6.07 -9.19 -1.50
C GLU A 73 5.12 -9.16 -2.69
N ALA A 74 5.51 -8.47 -3.75
CA ALA A 74 4.75 -8.47 -4.99
C ALA A 74 5.68 -8.63 -6.18
N GLU A 75 5.28 -9.50 -7.09
CA GLU A 75 5.91 -9.67 -8.40
C GLU A 75 5.07 -8.90 -9.41
N PHE A 76 5.70 -7.97 -10.10
CA PHE A 76 5.11 -7.18 -11.17
C PHE A 76 5.56 -7.69 -12.52
N GLN A 77 4.74 -7.43 -13.53
CA GLN A 77 5.19 -7.66 -14.90
C GLN A 77 6.52 -6.94 -15.15
N GLU A 78 7.30 -7.45 -16.09
CA GLU A 78 8.67 -6.97 -16.36
C GLU A 78 9.69 -7.29 -15.26
N GLY A 79 9.33 -8.15 -14.30
CA GLY A 79 10.27 -8.67 -13.29
C GLY A 79 10.54 -7.75 -12.11
N MET A 80 9.80 -6.66 -11.96
CA MET A 80 9.97 -5.79 -10.81
C MET A 80 9.40 -6.44 -9.54
N LEU A 81 10.12 -6.32 -8.44
CA LEU A 81 9.70 -6.81 -7.14
C LEU A 81 9.50 -5.64 -6.17
N VAL A 82 8.44 -5.74 -5.38
CA VAL A 82 8.19 -4.83 -4.26
C VAL A 82 8.17 -5.66 -2.99
N ARG A 83 8.84 -5.18 -1.96
CA ARG A 83 8.83 -5.79 -0.63
C ARG A 83 8.57 -4.72 0.41
N ALA A 84 7.76 -5.06 1.39
CA ALA A 84 7.41 -4.17 2.49
C ALA A 84 7.26 -4.95 3.79
N LYS A 85 7.47 -4.27 4.89
CA LYS A 85 7.23 -4.80 6.25
C LYS A 85 6.51 -3.75 7.07
N ALA A 86 6.03 -4.13 8.23
CA ALA A 86 5.31 -3.23 9.15
C ALA A 86 6.06 -1.90 9.33
N GLY A 87 5.33 -0.81 9.16
CA GLY A 87 5.85 0.55 9.22
C GLY A 87 6.28 1.15 7.89
N ASP A 88 6.44 0.35 6.85
CA ASP A 88 6.80 0.85 5.53
C ASP A 88 5.61 1.49 4.83
N VAL A 89 5.88 2.54 4.08
CA VAL A 89 4.94 3.13 3.12
C VAL A 89 5.53 2.95 1.73
N TYR A 90 4.74 2.46 0.81
CA TYR A 90 5.18 2.21 -0.55
C TYR A 90 4.06 2.54 -1.55
N SER A 91 4.44 2.79 -2.79
CA SER A 91 3.52 2.93 -3.91
C SER A 91 3.68 1.75 -4.85
N GLU A 92 2.62 1.44 -5.59
CA GLU A 92 2.66 0.42 -6.62
C GLU A 92 2.50 1.09 -8.00
N PRO A 93 3.22 0.62 -9.03
CA PRO A 93 3.13 1.20 -10.37
C PRO A 93 1.72 1.13 -10.92
N ILE A 94 1.30 2.21 -11.56
CA ILE A 94 -0.01 2.29 -12.23
C ILE A 94 -0.03 1.41 -13.46
N ALA A 95 -1.14 0.68 -13.65
CA ALA A 95 -1.41 -0.16 -14.82
C ALA A 95 -0.40 -1.30 -15.03
N LYS A 96 0.36 -1.66 -14.01
CA LYS A 96 1.26 -2.82 -14.04
C LYS A 96 0.61 -3.97 -13.28
N PHE A 97 0.35 -5.07 -13.98
CA PHE A 97 -0.21 -6.26 -13.36
C PHE A 97 0.78 -6.88 -12.38
N HIS A 98 0.26 -7.34 -11.27
CA HIS A 98 1.04 -7.93 -10.20
C HIS A 98 0.19 -8.86 -9.35
N ARG A 99 0.85 -9.61 -8.50
CA ARG A 99 0.23 -10.43 -7.47
C ARG A 99 0.99 -10.24 -6.17
N GLY A 100 0.27 -9.85 -5.12
CA GLY A 100 0.82 -9.74 -3.78
C GLY A 100 0.89 -11.11 -3.11
N HIS A 101 1.86 -11.27 -2.25
CA HIS A 101 2.11 -12.50 -1.51
C HIS A 101 2.56 -12.17 -0.09
N ASN A 102 2.02 -12.90 0.88
CA ASN A 102 2.52 -12.89 2.24
C ASN A 102 3.39 -14.12 2.46
N PRO A 103 4.72 -13.97 2.48
CA PRO A 103 5.62 -15.13 2.65
C PRO A 103 5.71 -15.64 4.08
N HIS A 104 5.16 -14.91 5.05
CA HIS A 104 5.25 -15.32 6.45
C HIS A 104 4.38 -16.55 6.71
N PRO A 105 4.86 -17.57 7.45
CA PRO A 105 4.10 -18.78 7.70
C PRO A 105 2.95 -18.60 8.70
N ASP A 106 3.03 -17.62 9.58
CA ASP A 106 2.12 -17.53 10.74
C ASP A 106 1.43 -16.18 10.90
N VAL A 107 2.00 -15.10 10.40
CA VAL A 107 1.52 -13.74 10.64
C VAL A 107 0.80 -13.19 9.41
N PRO A 108 -0.46 -12.76 9.52
CA PRO A 108 -1.15 -12.09 8.44
C PRO A 108 -0.47 -10.77 8.06
N TYR A 109 -0.46 -10.45 6.78
CA TYR A 109 -0.10 -9.11 6.32
C TYR A 109 -1.32 -8.21 6.38
N LEU A 110 -1.18 -7.06 7.03
CA LEU A 110 -2.23 -6.05 7.13
C LEU A 110 -1.71 -4.72 6.60
N CYS A 111 -2.52 -4.04 5.82
CA CYS A 111 -2.17 -2.71 5.32
C CYS A 111 -3.39 -1.80 5.20
N ILE A 112 -3.12 -0.51 5.07
CA ILE A 112 -4.10 0.47 4.62
C ILE A 112 -3.67 0.93 3.24
N GLY A 113 -4.59 0.85 2.29
CA GLY A 113 -4.44 1.36 0.94
C GLY A 113 -5.09 2.72 0.81
N PHE A 114 -4.45 3.59 0.04
CA PHE A 114 -4.91 4.93 -0.27
C PHE A 114 -4.76 5.12 -1.77
N CYS A 115 -5.86 5.32 -2.49
CA CYS A 115 -5.81 5.44 -3.94
C CYS A 115 -6.59 6.64 -4.47
N LEU A 116 -6.07 7.18 -5.57
CA LEU A 116 -6.61 8.33 -6.27
C LEU A 116 -6.82 7.94 -7.73
N THR A 117 -8.07 7.97 -8.18
CA THR A 117 -8.41 7.64 -9.57
C THR A 117 -9.33 8.70 -10.16
N SER A 118 -9.37 8.77 -11.48
CA SER A 118 -10.37 9.57 -12.18
C SER A 118 -11.77 9.07 -11.85
N PRO A 119 -12.79 9.94 -11.81
CA PRO A 119 -14.12 9.58 -11.34
C PRO A 119 -14.81 8.45 -12.10
N ASP A 120 -14.47 8.27 -13.37
CA ASP A 120 -15.07 7.28 -14.26
C ASP A 120 -14.29 5.97 -14.34
N ARG A 121 -13.22 5.82 -13.56
CA ARG A 121 -12.39 4.61 -13.57
C ARG A 121 -12.61 3.75 -12.33
N GLU A 122 -12.62 2.43 -12.54
CA GLU A 122 -12.47 1.48 -11.45
C GLU A 122 -11.02 1.53 -10.93
N HIS A 123 -10.89 1.42 -9.61
CA HIS A 123 -9.57 1.46 -8.99
C HIS A 123 -8.69 0.27 -9.40
N VAL A 124 -9.28 -0.91 -9.51
CA VAL A 124 -8.56 -2.17 -9.75
C VAL A 124 -9.13 -2.86 -10.98
N THR A 125 -8.23 -3.42 -11.80
CA THR A 125 -8.58 -4.37 -12.86
C THR A 125 -8.01 -5.73 -12.48
N ASN A 126 -8.86 -6.75 -12.41
CA ASN A 126 -8.48 -8.11 -12.08
C ASN A 126 -8.23 -8.93 -13.34
N ALA A 127 -7.33 -9.91 -13.23
CA ALA A 127 -7.09 -10.92 -14.24
C ALA A 127 -7.23 -12.32 -13.62
N VAL A 128 -7.86 -13.24 -14.35
CA VAL A 128 -8.09 -14.61 -13.87
C VAL A 128 -6.80 -15.42 -13.84
N THR A 129 -5.92 -15.15 -14.80
CA THR A 129 -4.63 -15.84 -14.94
C THR A 129 -3.52 -14.80 -15.05
N ARG A 130 -2.27 -15.27 -14.91
CA ARG A 130 -1.11 -14.42 -15.11
C ARG A 130 -1.17 -13.72 -16.47
N PRO A 131 -1.17 -12.36 -16.54
CA PRO A 131 -1.37 -11.65 -17.80
C PRO A 131 -0.16 -11.65 -18.74
N TRP A 132 0.99 -12.17 -18.33
CA TRP A 132 2.21 -12.22 -19.16
C TRP A 132 2.93 -13.55 -19.12
#